data_07495cc1c309f3cc943d575d324c4675
#
_entry.id   07495cc1c309f3cc943d575d324c4675
#
_cell.length_a   1.000
_cell.length_b   1.000
_cell.length_c   1.000
_cell.angle_alpha   90.00
_cell.angle_beta   90.00
_cell.angle_gamma   90.00
#
_symmetry.space_group_name_H-M   'P 1'
#
loop_
_entity.id
_entity.type
_entity.pdbx_description
1 polymer ?
#
loop_
_entity_poly.entity_id
_entity_poly.type
_entity_poly.pdbx_seq_one_letter_code
_entity_poly.pdbx_strand_id
1 'polypeptide(L)'
;VAPSGWSREATTGEDGTVYSVVVDLTAPGVQIIDDWNGFGQRLTASGTCLFGNTPVEDDLRPTHQRFGYGQSFYQIYHLSTLAGIARRAALSAAQELSQRARTFTTGNADTAAQDVQLLQVIGEVASQAYAAHAITQQAAQRLEHTAQYVIAHDQPRHDDDPQVALAELEVCLAVNPVVDATLAATTALFDALGASATASNKALDRLWRNARTLANHNPRVYKSRIVGNYLVNGELPPAQWRVGVAKA
;
A
#
# COMPACT_ATOMS: atom_id res chain seq x y z
N VAL A 1 -4.74 -25.28 1.24
CA VAL A 1 -3.49 -25.37 2.00
C VAL A 1 -3.84 -24.96 3.41
N ALA A 2 -3.60 -25.83 4.42
CA ALA A 2 -3.83 -25.47 5.80
C ALA A 2 -2.92 -24.27 6.17
N PRO A 3 -3.43 -23.25 6.85
CA PRO A 3 -2.61 -22.14 7.28
C PRO A 3 -1.53 -22.66 8.24
N SER A 4 -0.30 -22.26 8.02
CA SER A 4 0.81 -22.51 8.94
C SER A 4 1.38 -21.17 9.36
N GLY A 5 1.54 -20.96 10.63
CA GLY A 5 2.18 -19.76 11.15
C GLY A 5 1.42 -19.10 12.31
N TRP A 6 1.85 -17.91 12.62
CA TRP A 6 1.36 -17.10 13.72
C TRP A 6 0.67 -15.85 13.17
N SER A 7 -0.42 -15.44 13.79
CA SER A 7 -1.05 -14.14 13.54
C SER A 7 -0.98 -13.28 14.80
N ARG A 8 -0.90 -11.96 14.57
CA ARG A 8 -1.00 -10.97 15.63
C ARG A 8 -2.33 -10.26 15.54
N GLU A 9 -3.15 -10.45 16.56
CA GLU A 9 -4.51 -9.95 16.61
C GLU A 9 -4.68 -8.88 17.69
N ALA A 10 -5.73 -8.07 17.55
CA ALA A 10 -6.16 -7.16 18.60
C ALA A 10 -7.36 -7.75 19.33
N THR A 11 -7.30 -7.82 20.64
CA THR A 11 -8.41 -8.27 21.50
C THR A 11 -8.66 -7.28 22.63
N THR A 12 -9.87 -7.27 23.14
CA THR A 12 -10.24 -6.42 24.28
C THR A 12 -10.32 -7.26 25.52
N GLY A 13 -9.54 -6.89 26.55
CA GLY A 13 -9.61 -7.50 27.86
C GLY A 13 -10.90 -7.17 28.62
N GLU A 14 -11.16 -7.85 29.71
CA GLU A 14 -12.32 -7.60 30.59
C GLU A 14 -12.31 -6.19 31.19
N ASP A 15 -11.14 -5.58 31.32
CA ASP A 15 -10.91 -4.20 31.76
C ASP A 15 -11.16 -3.14 30.68
N GLY A 16 -11.55 -3.56 29.48
CA GLY A 16 -11.73 -2.68 28.30
C GLY A 16 -10.44 -2.29 27.60
N THR A 17 -9.28 -2.75 28.08
CA THR A 17 -7.99 -2.49 27.44
C THR A 17 -7.83 -3.31 26.18
N VAL A 18 -7.35 -2.67 25.09
CA VAL A 18 -7.06 -3.36 23.83
C VAL A 18 -5.62 -3.89 23.86
N TYR A 19 -5.51 -5.19 23.78
CA TYR A 19 -4.24 -5.91 23.77
C TYR A 19 -3.89 -6.37 22.35
N SER A 20 -2.60 -6.50 22.09
CA SER A 20 -2.08 -7.23 20.93
C SER A 20 -1.68 -8.62 21.41
N VAL A 21 -2.25 -9.63 20.81
CA VAL A 21 -1.99 -11.04 21.15
C VAL A 21 -1.39 -11.77 19.95
N VAL A 22 -0.61 -12.78 20.20
CA VAL A 22 -0.09 -13.69 19.18
C VAL A 22 -0.86 -15.01 19.29
N VAL A 23 -1.36 -15.48 18.15
CA VAL A 23 -2.16 -16.68 18.04
C VAL A 23 -1.54 -17.64 17.05
N ASP A 24 -1.37 -18.90 17.40
CA ASP A 24 -1.06 -19.95 16.45
C ASP A 24 -2.27 -20.24 15.58
N LEU A 25 -2.16 -20.03 14.27
CA LEU A 25 -3.25 -20.24 13.34
C LEU A 25 -3.66 -21.72 13.19
N THR A 26 -2.88 -22.65 13.75
CA THR A 26 -3.19 -24.08 13.80
C THR A 26 -3.82 -24.50 15.13
N ALA A 27 -3.93 -23.56 16.09
CA ALA A 27 -4.48 -23.86 17.43
C ALA A 27 -5.97 -24.24 17.36
N PRO A 28 -6.44 -25.04 18.32
CA PRO A 28 -7.86 -25.32 18.46
C PRO A 28 -8.69 -24.03 18.60
N GLY A 29 -9.84 -23.98 17.93
CA GLY A 29 -10.72 -22.82 17.97
C GLY A 29 -10.43 -21.75 16.91
N VAL A 30 -9.35 -21.87 16.14
CA VAL A 30 -9.09 -20.99 14.98
C VAL A 30 -9.80 -21.51 13.74
N GLN A 31 -10.58 -20.66 13.11
CA GLN A 31 -11.18 -20.92 11.80
C GLN A 31 -10.89 -19.76 10.85
N ILE A 32 -10.19 -20.03 9.75
CA ILE A 32 -9.90 -19.07 8.68
C ILE A 32 -10.85 -19.33 7.52
N ILE A 33 -11.57 -18.30 7.10
CA ILE A 33 -12.54 -18.36 6.00
C ILE A 33 -11.97 -17.52 4.85
N ASP A 34 -11.77 -18.14 3.69
CA ASP A 34 -11.32 -17.46 2.46
C ASP A 34 -12.53 -16.82 1.76
N ASP A 35 -13.04 -15.74 2.33
CA ASP A 35 -14.22 -15.01 1.87
C ASP A 35 -13.88 -13.61 1.32
N TRP A 36 -12.60 -13.30 1.07
CA TRP A 36 -12.22 -12.04 0.47
C TRP A 36 -12.81 -11.89 -0.94
N ASN A 37 -13.77 -10.98 -1.09
CA ASN A 37 -14.47 -10.71 -2.35
C ASN A 37 -14.01 -9.43 -3.07
N GLY A 38 -12.83 -8.91 -2.75
CA GLY A 38 -12.23 -7.78 -3.45
C GLY A 38 -11.74 -8.15 -4.85
N PHE A 39 -11.84 -7.23 -5.82
CA PHE A 39 -11.38 -7.48 -7.20
C PHE A 39 -9.84 -7.51 -7.32
N GLY A 40 -9.08 -7.03 -6.33
CA GLY A 40 -7.62 -7.08 -6.26
C GLY A 40 -7.12 -7.60 -4.92
N GLN A 41 -5.80 -7.74 -4.80
CA GLN A 41 -5.15 -8.25 -3.59
C GLN A 41 -5.68 -9.62 -3.12
N ARG A 42 -5.99 -10.52 -4.07
CA ARG A 42 -6.64 -11.79 -3.79
C ARG A 42 -5.76 -12.83 -3.08
N LEU A 43 -4.46 -12.58 -2.99
CA LEU A 43 -3.50 -13.48 -2.34
C LEU A 43 -3.03 -12.98 -0.96
N THR A 44 -3.72 -11.99 -0.40
CA THR A 44 -3.34 -11.40 0.90
C THR A 44 -3.94 -12.10 2.10
N ALA A 45 -4.76 -13.15 1.88
CA ALA A 45 -5.51 -13.84 2.93
C ALA A 45 -6.35 -12.89 3.82
N SER A 46 -6.86 -11.80 3.23
CA SER A 46 -7.72 -10.81 3.91
C SER A 46 -9.15 -11.35 4.04
N GLY A 47 -9.34 -12.44 4.76
CA GLY A 47 -10.64 -13.05 4.98
C GLY A 47 -11.08 -12.95 6.44
N THR A 48 -12.21 -13.57 6.75
CA THR A 48 -12.71 -13.68 8.12
C THR A 48 -11.90 -14.71 8.91
N CYS A 49 -11.50 -14.35 10.12
CA CYS A 49 -10.91 -15.27 11.08
C CYS A 49 -11.77 -15.31 12.34
N LEU A 50 -12.14 -16.52 12.78
CA LEU A 50 -12.90 -16.74 13.99
C LEU A 50 -11.99 -17.40 15.04
N PHE A 51 -12.10 -16.92 16.28
CA PHE A 51 -11.34 -17.42 17.42
C PHE A 51 -12.34 -17.87 18.51
N GLY A 52 -12.46 -19.16 18.74
CA GLY A 52 -13.35 -19.73 19.76
C GLY A 52 -12.55 -20.42 20.86
N ASN A 53 -12.43 -19.80 22.04
CA ASN A 53 -11.60 -20.30 23.14
C ASN A 53 -10.17 -20.68 22.71
N THR A 54 -9.59 -19.86 21.83
CA THR A 54 -8.25 -20.10 21.28
C THR A 54 -7.20 -19.68 22.29
N PRO A 55 -6.21 -20.52 22.60
CA PRO A 55 -5.09 -20.13 23.44
C PRO A 55 -4.30 -19.00 22.77
N VAL A 56 -3.87 -18.04 23.56
CA VAL A 56 -2.99 -16.96 23.15
C VAL A 56 -1.62 -17.16 23.77
N GLU A 57 -0.58 -16.82 23.03
CA GLU A 57 0.78 -16.77 23.59
C GLU A 57 0.93 -15.54 24.49
N ASP A 58 1.81 -15.65 25.46
CA ASP A 58 2.02 -14.71 26.57
C ASP A 58 2.56 -13.33 26.19
N ASP A 59 2.37 -12.87 24.95
CA ASP A 59 2.76 -11.53 24.52
C ASP A 59 1.57 -10.55 24.57
N LEU A 60 0.91 -10.50 25.72
CA LEU A 60 -0.15 -9.54 26.01
C LEU A 60 0.43 -8.15 26.20
N ARG A 61 0.60 -7.41 25.12
CA ARG A 61 1.03 -6.00 25.17
C ARG A 61 -0.12 -5.09 24.84
N PRO A 62 -0.41 -4.10 25.67
CA PRO A 62 -1.34 -3.05 25.31
C PRO A 62 -0.96 -2.46 23.95
N THR A 63 -1.93 -2.26 23.05
CA THR A 63 -1.66 -1.80 21.68
C THR A 63 -0.98 -0.43 21.62
N HIS A 64 -1.15 0.38 22.67
CA HIS A 64 -0.49 1.68 22.80
C HIS A 64 1.03 1.59 23.05
N GLN A 65 1.57 0.41 23.40
CA GLN A 65 3.00 0.20 23.63
C GLN A 65 3.78 -0.18 22.35
N ARG A 66 3.16 -0.12 21.17
CA ARG A 66 3.88 -0.29 19.89
C ARG A 66 4.85 0.87 19.67
N PHE A 67 5.88 0.65 18.82
CA PHE A 67 6.83 1.71 18.45
C PHE A 67 6.08 2.94 17.89
N GLY A 68 6.53 4.15 18.29
CA GLY A 68 5.81 5.41 18.06
C GLY A 68 5.53 5.76 16.61
N TYR A 69 6.36 5.29 15.67
CA TYR A 69 6.24 5.52 14.22
C TYR A 69 5.55 4.38 13.45
N GLY A 70 4.86 3.47 14.15
CA GLY A 70 4.27 2.26 13.55
C GLY A 70 3.30 2.53 12.42
N GLN A 71 2.50 3.58 12.50
CA GLN A 71 1.56 3.94 11.44
C GLN A 71 2.25 4.36 10.15
N SER A 72 3.25 5.22 10.26
CA SER A 72 4.08 5.65 9.13
C SER A 72 4.79 4.45 8.48
N PHE A 73 5.29 3.50 9.29
CA PHE A 73 5.92 2.28 8.80
C PHE A 73 4.96 1.44 7.93
N TYR A 74 3.74 1.18 8.38
CA TYR A 74 2.77 0.41 7.60
C TYR A 74 2.34 1.15 6.32
N GLN A 75 2.25 2.47 6.35
CA GLN A 75 1.96 3.26 5.15
C GLN A 75 3.10 3.19 4.13
N ILE A 76 4.36 3.28 4.56
CA ILE A 76 5.53 3.12 3.67
C ILE A 76 5.54 1.73 3.02
N TYR A 77 5.15 0.68 3.74
CA TYR A 77 4.99 -0.66 3.17
C TYR A 77 3.99 -0.66 1.99
N HIS A 78 2.83 -0.01 2.16
CA HIS A 78 1.83 0.12 1.09
C HIS A 78 2.35 0.95 -0.09
N LEU A 79 3.03 2.08 0.18
CA LEU A 79 3.61 2.92 -0.87
C LEU A 79 4.70 2.17 -1.66
N SER A 80 5.53 1.39 -0.99
CA SER A 80 6.55 0.56 -1.63
C SER A 80 5.94 -0.49 -2.55
N THR A 81 4.83 -1.09 -2.13
CA THR A 81 4.09 -2.04 -2.95
C THR A 81 3.49 -1.36 -4.18
N LEU A 82 2.90 -0.16 -4.03
CA LEU A 82 2.37 0.63 -5.15
C LEU A 82 3.46 1.02 -6.14
N ALA A 83 4.60 1.53 -5.67
CA ALA A 83 5.75 1.86 -6.51
C ALA A 83 6.28 0.62 -7.27
N GLY A 84 6.30 -0.54 -6.61
CA GLY A 84 6.63 -1.83 -7.23
C GLY A 84 5.65 -2.23 -8.34
N ILE A 85 4.36 -2.00 -8.14
CA ILE A 85 3.32 -2.24 -9.17
C ILE A 85 3.51 -1.30 -10.36
N ALA A 86 3.75 0.00 -10.13
CA ALA A 86 4.02 0.97 -11.20
C ALA A 86 5.26 0.58 -12.01
N ARG A 87 6.35 0.21 -11.34
CA ARG A 87 7.57 -0.30 -12.00
C ARG A 87 7.27 -1.55 -12.83
N ARG A 88 6.49 -2.49 -12.31
CA ARG A 88 6.10 -3.70 -13.06
C ARG A 88 5.25 -3.35 -14.27
N ALA A 89 4.36 -2.36 -14.18
CA ALA A 89 3.57 -1.88 -15.31
C ALA A 89 4.47 -1.37 -16.45
N ALA A 90 5.45 -0.51 -16.14
CA ALA A 90 6.39 0.01 -17.13
C ALA A 90 7.20 -1.10 -17.81
N LEU A 91 7.76 -2.03 -17.03
CA LEU A 91 8.55 -3.14 -17.55
C LEU A 91 7.72 -4.09 -18.42
N SER A 92 6.49 -4.41 -17.99
CA SER A 92 5.60 -5.28 -18.75
C SER A 92 5.15 -4.61 -20.06
N ALA A 93 4.82 -3.32 -20.02
CA ALA A 93 4.43 -2.57 -21.20
C ALA A 93 5.57 -2.52 -22.23
N ALA A 94 6.80 -2.23 -21.81
CA ALA A 94 7.96 -2.21 -22.68
C ALA A 94 8.23 -3.60 -23.30
N GLN A 95 8.17 -4.66 -22.52
CA GLN A 95 8.35 -6.02 -22.99
C GLN A 95 7.28 -6.42 -24.01
N GLU A 96 6.01 -6.18 -23.73
CA GLU A 96 4.90 -6.50 -24.62
C GLU A 96 4.99 -5.71 -25.95
N LEU A 97 5.36 -4.43 -25.86
CA LEU A 97 5.53 -3.59 -27.06
C LEU A 97 6.69 -4.11 -27.92
N SER A 98 7.82 -4.46 -27.32
CA SER A 98 9.00 -4.94 -28.05
C SER A 98 8.76 -6.25 -28.82
N GLN A 99 7.82 -7.06 -28.35
CA GLN A 99 7.46 -8.37 -28.94
C GLN A 99 6.27 -8.28 -29.90
N ARG A 100 5.68 -7.09 -30.05
CA ARG A 100 4.47 -6.90 -30.86
C ARG A 100 4.78 -6.93 -32.34
N ALA A 101 4.31 -7.96 -33.04
CA ALA A 101 4.48 -8.10 -34.49
C ALA A 101 3.49 -7.26 -35.30
N ARG A 102 2.31 -6.89 -34.73
CA ARG A 102 1.28 -6.13 -35.45
C ARG A 102 1.52 -4.64 -35.35
N THR A 103 1.35 -3.96 -36.46
CA THR A 103 1.24 -2.50 -36.56
C THR A 103 -0.14 -2.12 -37.11
N PHE A 104 -0.53 -0.87 -36.92
CA PHE A 104 -1.71 -0.30 -37.58
C PHE A 104 -1.30 0.50 -38.80
N THR A 105 -2.17 0.59 -39.81
CA THR A 105 -1.94 1.40 -41.03
C THR A 105 -1.80 2.89 -40.72
N THR A 106 -2.30 3.34 -39.58
CA THR A 106 -2.16 4.71 -39.04
C THR A 106 -0.94 4.89 -38.15
N GLY A 107 -0.15 3.85 -37.96
CA GLY A 107 1.10 3.93 -37.18
C GLY A 107 2.18 4.72 -37.88
N ASN A 108 3.18 5.17 -37.12
CA ASN A 108 4.25 6.04 -37.61
C ASN A 108 5.54 5.27 -37.98
N ALA A 109 5.52 3.94 -37.90
CA ALA A 109 6.69 3.11 -38.22
C ALA A 109 6.27 1.71 -38.68
N ASP A 110 7.21 1.00 -39.31
CA ASP A 110 7.03 -0.38 -39.78
C ASP A 110 6.88 -1.40 -38.67
N THR A 111 7.39 -1.11 -37.47
CA THR A 111 7.26 -1.94 -36.28
C THR A 111 6.71 -1.13 -35.10
N ALA A 112 5.94 -1.78 -34.26
CA ALA A 112 5.42 -1.14 -33.03
C ALA A 112 6.53 -0.61 -32.10
N ALA A 113 7.66 -1.29 -32.05
CA ALA A 113 8.81 -0.91 -31.25
C ALA A 113 9.53 0.36 -31.73
N GLN A 114 9.25 0.80 -32.94
CA GLN A 114 9.82 2.02 -33.57
C GLN A 114 8.80 3.16 -33.65
N ASP A 115 7.53 2.90 -33.35
CA ASP A 115 6.48 3.91 -33.40
C ASP A 115 6.67 4.93 -32.27
N VAL A 116 6.95 6.18 -32.68
CA VAL A 116 7.29 7.27 -31.75
C VAL A 116 6.16 7.61 -30.78
N GLN A 117 4.89 7.45 -31.17
CA GLN A 117 3.75 7.69 -30.29
C GLN A 117 3.62 6.58 -29.23
N LEU A 118 3.85 5.32 -29.62
CA LEU A 118 3.84 4.21 -28.67
C LEU A 118 5.02 4.29 -27.70
N LEU A 119 6.20 4.67 -28.20
CA LEU A 119 7.38 4.92 -27.37
C LEU A 119 7.16 6.07 -26.38
N GLN A 120 6.47 7.13 -26.78
CA GLN A 120 6.09 8.22 -25.89
C GLN A 120 5.23 7.70 -24.71
N VAL A 121 4.19 6.93 -24.99
CA VAL A 121 3.33 6.34 -23.92
C VAL A 121 4.16 5.48 -22.97
N ILE A 122 5.07 4.65 -23.47
CA ILE A 122 5.97 3.84 -22.63
C ILE A 122 6.85 4.75 -21.74
N GLY A 123 7.37 5.85 -22.30
CA GLY A 123 8.15 6.84 -21.56
C GLY A 123 7.34 7.52 -20.44
N GLU A 124 6.09 7.86 -20.71
CA GLU A 124 5.17 8.42 -19.71
C GLU A 124 4.87 7.43 -18.58
N VAL A 125 4.58 6.17 -18.91
CA VAL A 125 4.39 5.09 -17.92
C VAL A 125 5.64 4.90 -17.05
N ALA A 126 6.82 4.92 -17.66
CA ALA A 126 8.09 4.80 -16.94
C ALA A 126 8.36 6.02 -16.03
N SER A 127 8.00 7.23 -16.46
CA SER A 127 8.13 8.45 -15.67
C SER A 127 7.21 8.44 -14.45
N GLN A 128 5.98 7.97 -14.58
CA GLN A 128 5.07 7.77 -13.45
C GLN A 128 5.62 6.75 -12.44
N ALA A 129 6.18 5.65 -12.93
CA ALA A 129 6.80 4.65 -12.07
C ALA A 129 8.04 5.20 -11.33
N TYR A 130 8.85 6.01 -12.00
CA TYR A 130 9.98 6.70 -11.42
C TYR A 130 9.55 7.69 -10.31
N ALA A 131 8.54 8.51 -10.58
CA ALA A 131 8.00 9.46 -9.61
C ALA A 131 7.45 8.74 -8.36
N ALA A 132 6.65 7.67 -8.55
CA ALA A 132 6.13 6.88 -7.44
C ALA A 132 7.27 6.29 -6.57
N HIS A 133 8.33 5.81 -7.20
CA HIS A 133 9.50 5.27 -6.51
C HIS A 133 10.26 6.36 -5.74
N ALA A 134 10.58 7.48 -6.38
CA ALA A 134 11.35 8.57 -5.78
C ALA A 134 10.63 9.17 -4.55
N ILE A 135 9.32 9.40 -4.65
CA ILE A 135 8.50 9.91 -3.54
C ILE A 135 8.46 8.89 -2.39
N THR A 136 8.30 7.61 -2.71
CA THR A 136 8.31 6.55 -1.68
C THR A 136 9.65 6.46 -0.97
N GLN A 137 10.76 6.57 -1.71
CA GLN A 137 12.09 6.58 -1.12
C GLN A 137 12.31 7.78 -0.18
N GLN A 138 11.88 8.98 -0.58
CA GLN A 138 11.96 10.17 0.26
C GLN A 138 11.22 9.95 1.59
N ALA A 139 9.99 9.46 1.53
CA ALA A 139 9.21 9.15 2.73
C ALA A 139 9.85 8.05 3.59
N ALA A 140 10.46 7.04 2.98
CA ALA A 140 11.18 5.97 3.69
C ALA A 140 12.43 6.50 4.39
N GLN A 141 13.18 7.41 3.78
CA GLN A 141 14.35 8.06 4.41
C GLN A 141 13.92 8.89 5.63
N ARG A 142 12.82 9.62 5.54
CA ARG A 142 12.27 10.33 6.70
C ARG A 142 11.91 9.38 7.82
N LEU A 143 11.27 8.24 7.49
CA LEU A 143 10.94 7.22 8.48
C LEU A 143 12.18 6.62 9.13
N GLU A 144 13.22 6.34 8.36
CA GLU A 144 14.52 5.84 8.87
C GLU A 144 15.12 6.81 9.90
N HIS A 145 15.17 8.11 9.58
CA HIS A 145 15.65 9.12 10.52
C HIS A 145 14.78 9.16 11.79
N THR A 146 13.46 9.03 11.64
CA THR A 146 12.56 8.99 12.80
C THR A 146 12.77 7.74 13.64
N ALA A 147 13.00 6.58 13.03
CA ALA A 147 13.30 5.34 13.74
C ALA A 147 14.60 5.45 14.57
N GLN A 148 15.65 6.00 13.96
CA GLN A 148 16.92 6.25 14.64
C GLN A 148 16.74 7.23 15.80
N TYR A 149 15.97 8.31 15.60
CA TYR A 149 15.65 9.28 16.64
C TYR A 149 14.90 8.61 17.81
N VAL A 150 13.87 7.84 17.54
CA VAL A 150 13.07 7.12 18.56
C VAL A 150 13.94 6.19 19.39
N ILE A 151 14.86 5.45 18.72
CA ILE A 151 15.78 4.53 19.41
C ILE A 151 16.75 5.31 20.34
N ALA A 152 17.21 6.49 19.92
CA ALA A 152 18.19 7.28 20.65
C ALA A 152 17.60 8.08 21.83
N HIS A 153 16.26 8.28 21.89
CA HIS A 153 15.60 9.19 22.84
C HIS A 153 14.55 8.50 23.72
N ASP A 154 14.81 7.27 24.14
CA ASP A 154 13.94 6.52 25.06
C ASP A 154 12.51 6.30 24.55
N GLN A 155 12.42 5.97 23.23
CA GLN A 155 11.17 5.55 22.58
C GLN A 155 10.03 6.60 22.60
N PRO A 156 10.27 7.89 22.24
CA PRO A 156 9.21 8.88 22.19
C PRO A 156 8.10 8.45 21.21
N ARG A 157 6.89 8.90 21.48
CA ARG A 157 5.70 8.52 20.72
C ARG A 157 5.18 9.70 19.90
N HIS A 158 4.35 9.39 18.93
CA HIS A 158 3.70 10.38 18.08
C HIS A 158 2.95 11.46 18.88
N ASP A 159 2.25 11.08 19.96
CA ASP A 159 1.47 12.02 20.78
C ASP A 159 2.35 12.94 21.64
N ASP A 160 3.56 12.50 21.95
CA ASP A 160 4.44 13.15 22.91
C ASP A 160 5.55 13.95 22.21
N ASP A 161 5.82 13.66 20.92
CA ASP A 161 6.98 14.22 20.22
C ASP A 161 6.66 14.61 18.77
N PRO A 162 6.75 15.92 18.44
CA PRO A 162 6.55 16.41 17.08
C PRO A 162 7.44 15.77 16.02
N GLN A 163 8.67 15.33 16.36
CA GLN A 163 9.57 14.69 15.40
C GLN A 163 9.02 13.34 14.92
N VAL A 164 8.34 12.62 15.79
CA VAL A 164 7.66 11.36 15.44
C VAL A 164 6.42 11.65 14.60
N ALA A 165 5.64 12.67 14.96
CA ALA A 165 4.45 13.09 14.22
C ALA A 165 4.77 13.56 12.78
N LEU A 166 5.93 14.21 12.58
CA LEU A 166 6.36 14.65 11.25
C LEU A 166 6.66 13.52 10.27
N ALA A 167 6.93 12.30 10.73
CA ALA A 167 7.02 11.14 9.85
C ALA A 167 5.65 10.80 9.23
N GLU A 168 4.56 10.92 9.98
CA GLU A 168 3.20 10.73 9.45
C GLU A 168 2.82 11.85 8.47
N LEU A 169 3.26 13.09 8.70
CA LEU A 169 3.06 14.18 7.76
C LEU A 169 3.73 13.90 6.41
N GLU A 170 4.97 13.43 6.41
CA GLU A 170 5.71 13.05 5.20
C GLU A 170 4.96 11.95 4.43
N VAL A 171 4.45 10.95 5.14
CA VAL A 171 3.62 9.90 4.55
C VAL A 171 2.32 10.46 3.97
N CYS A 172 1.66 11.40 4.65
CA CYS A 172 0.45 12.05 4.13
C CYS A 172 0.72 12.83 2.83
N LEU A 173 1.90 13.46 2.71
CA LEU A 173 2.38 14.11 1.49
C LEU A 173 2.59 13.10 0.36
N ALA A 174 3.14 11.93 0.66
CA ALA A 174 3.53 10.92 -0.31
C ALA A 174 2.34 10.11 -0.87
N VAL A 175 1.29 9.86 -0.07
CA VAL A 175 0.21 8.90 -0.41
C VAL A 175 -0.48 9.26 -1.73
N ASN A 176 -0.99 10.48 -1.87
CA ASN A 176 -1.78 10.83 -3.05
C ASN A 176 -0.94 10.84 -4.34
N PRO A 177 0.25 11.47 -4.41
CA PRO A 177 1.08 11.42 -5.61
C PRO A 177 1.49 10.00 -6.01
N VAL A 178 1.85 9.14 -5.06
CA VAL A 178 2.24 7.75 -5.36
C VAL A 178 1.05 6.94 -5.90
N VAL A 179 -0.13 7.09 -5.28
CA VAL A 179 -1.35 6.42 -5.76
C VAL A 179 -1.72 6.89 -7.16
N ASP A 180 -1.72 8.21 -7.39
CA ASP A 180 -2.14 8.78 -8.68
C ASP A 180 -1.16 8.37 -9.78
N ALA A 181 0.14 8.44 -9.55
CA ALA A 181 1.16 7.98 -10.49
C ALA A 181 1.03 6.48 -10.80
N THR A 182 0.80 5.64 -9.78
CA THR A 182 0.65 4.20 -9.96
C THR A 182 -0.61 3.85 -10.77
N LEU A 183 -1.74 4.48 -10.46
CA LEU A 183 -2.99 4.26 -11.19
C LEU A 183 -2.88 4.77 -12.63
N ALA A 184 -2.24 5.92 -12.86
CA ALA A 184 -1.97 6.44 -14.20
C ALA A 184 -1.10 5.45 -15.01
N ALA A 185 0.01 4.98 -14.46
CA ALA A 185 0.90 4.02 -15.09
C ALA A 185 0.19 2.71 -15.46
N THR A 186 -0.61 2.16 -14.53
CA THR A 186 -1.34 0.89 -14.73
C THR A 186 -2.54 1.02 -15.67
N THR A 187 -3.01 2.23 -15.94
CA THR A 187 -4.04 2.53 -16.94
C THR A 187 -3.43 2.78 -18.30
N ALA A 188 -2.47 3.69 -18.40
CA ALA A 188 -1.89 4.15 -19.67
C ALA A 188 -1.12 3.05 -20.44
N LEU A 189 -0.62 2.01 -19.77
CA LEU A 189 0.07 0.90 -20.45
C LEU A 189 -0.77 0.27 -21.58
N PHE A 190 -2.11 0.26 -21.45
CA PHE A 190 -3.01 -0.31 -22.45
C PHE A 190 -3.09 0.56 -23.72
N ASP A 191 -2.84 1.87 -23.63
CA ASP A 191 -2.87 2.78 -24.77
C ASP A 191 -1.73 2.47 -25.76
N ALA A 192 -0.56 2.06 -25.25
CA ALA A 192 0.54 1.58 -26.10
C ALA A 192 0.31 0.19 -26.68
N LEU A 193 -0.43 -0.68 -25.97
CA LEU A 193 -0.50 -2.10 -26.27
C LEU A 193 -1.78 -2.50 -27.05
N GLY A 194 -2.84 -1.70 -26.94
CA GLY A 194 -4.13 -1.96 -27.59
C GLY A 194 -4.88 -3.18 -27.06
N ALA A 195 -5.93 -3.59 -27.76
CA ALA A 195 -6.88 -4.60 -27.32
C ALA A 195 -6.26 -5.97 -26.95
N SER A 196 -5.19 -6.39 -27.62
CA SER A 196 -4.54 -7.67 -27.31
C SER A 196 -3.91 -7.73 -25.92
N ALA A 197 -3.66 -6.57 -25.30
CA ALA A 197 -3.16 -6.50 -23.93
C ALA A 197 -4.25 -6.83 -22.88
N THR A 198 -5.51 -6.80 -23.25
CA THR A 198 -6.63 -7.13 -22.37
C THR A 198 -6.90 -8.64 -22.27
N ALA A 199 -6.12 -9.46 -22.99
CA ALA A 199 -6.25 -10.92 -22.95
C ALA A 199 -6.01 -11.45 -21.51
N SER A 200 -6.92 -12.29 -21.02
CA SER A 200 -6.91 -12.79 -19.63
C SER A 200 -5.62 -13.52 -19.25
N ASN A 201 -4.98 -14.20 -20.22
CA ASN A 201 -3.71 -14.90 -19.98
C ASN A 201 -2.52 -13.97 -19.77
N LYS A 202 -2.60 -12.72 -20.19
CA LYS A 202 -1.57 -11.69 -19.91
C LYS A 202 -1.71 -11.10 -18.53
N ALA A 203 -2.91 -11.09 -17.99
CA ALA A 203 -3.24 -10.61 -16.65
C ALA A 203 -2.67 -9.22 -16.31
N LEU A 204 -2.54 -8.32 -17.30
CA LEU A 204 -2.01 -6.96 -17.10
C LEU A 204 -2.97 -6.09 -16.27
N ASP A 205 -4.28 -6.34 -16.37
CA ASP A 205 -5.32 -5.72 -15.56
C ASP A 205 -5.14 -5.97 -14.06
N ARG A 206 -4.48 -7.08 -13.69
CA ARG A 206 -4.13 -7.39 -12.31
C ARG A 206 -3.31 -6.26 -11.66
N LEU A 207 -2.46 -5.58 -12.41
CA LEU A 207 -1.65 -4.48 -11.89
C LEU A 207 -2.54 -3.33 -11.42
N TRP A 208 -3.51 -2.92 -12.23
CA TRP A 208 -4.48 -1.89 -11.87
C TRP A 208 -5.38 -2.34 -10.73
N ARG A 209 -5.94 -3.56 -10.81
CA ARG A 209 -6.84 -4.09 -9.76
C ARG A 209 -6.14 -4.14 -8.40
N ASN A 210 -4.91 -4.60 -8.34
CA ASN A 210 -4.12 -4.65 -7.11
C ASN A 210 -3.77 -3.24 -6.61
N ALA A 211 -3.34 -2.34 -7.48
CA ALA A 211 -3.04 -0.96 -7.12
C ALA A 211 -4.30 -0.24 -6.58
N ARG A 212 -5.45 -0.40 -7.26
CA ARG A 212 -6.69 0.24 -6.85
C ARG A 212 -7.18 -0.27 -5.49
N THR A 213 -7.09 -1.56 -5.25
CA THR A 213 -7.46 -2.17 -3.95
C THR A 213 -6.56 -1.67 -2.84
N LEU A 214 -5.24 -1.71 -3.04
CA LEU A 214 -4.26 -1.26 -2.04
C LEU A 214 -4.39 0.24 -1.74
N ALA A 215 -4.67 1.06 -2.75
CA ALA A 215 -4.89 2.50 -2.60
C ALA A 215 -6.12 2.85 -1.73
N ASN A 216 -7.01 1.90 -1.50
CA ASN A 216 -8.19 2.06 -0.64
C ASN A 216 -8.02 1.46 0.75
N HIS A 217 -6.87 0.90 1.07
CA HIS A 217 -6.61 0.31 2.39
C HIS A 217 -6.85 1.33 3.51
N ASN A 218 -6.42 2.57 3.30
CA ASN A 218 -6.73 3.69 4.18
C ASN A 218 -7.39 4.83 3.38
N PRO A 219 -8.34 5.58 3.98
CA PRO A 219 -9.05 6.65 3.28
C PRO A 219 -8.11 7.81 2.90
N ARG A 220 -7.53 7.74 1.71
CA ARG A 220 -6.56 8.72 1.20
C ARG A 220 -7.13 10.13 1.03
N VAL A 221 -8.46 10.25 0.94
CA VAL A 221 -9.14 11.55 0.81
C VAL A 221 -8.84 12.51 1.96
N TYR A 222 -8.50 11.99 3.15
CA TYR A 222 -8.17 12.81 4.30
C TYR A 222 -6.72 13.28 4.34
N LYS A 223 -5.82 12.67 3.57
CA LYS A 223 -4.39 12.97 3.62
C LYS A 223 -4.07 14.41 3.21
N SER A 224 -4.65 14.89 2.11
CA SER A 224 -4.46 16.29 1.67
C SER A 224 -4.99 17.30 2.69
N ARG A 225 -6.11 17.01 3.36
CA ARG A 225 -6.64 17.87 4.42
C ARG A 225 -5.68 17.97 5.59
N ILE A 226 -5.09 16.86 6.01
CA ILE A 226 -4.11 16.83 7.11
C ILE A 226 -2.89 17.69 6.77
N VAL A 227 -2.34 17.52 5.58
CA VAL A 227 -1.23 18.33 5.07
C VAL A 227 -1.61 19.81 5.05
N GLY A 228 -2.78 20.15 4.48
CA GLY A 228 -3.26 21.53 4.43
C GLY A 228 -3.44 22.14 5.81
N ASN A 229 -4.00 21.39 6.76
CA ASN A 229 -4.19 21.85 8.13
C ASN A 229 -2.85 22.11 8.86
N TYR A 230 -1.88 21.24 8.66
CA TYR A 230 -0.52 21.48 9.17
C TYR A 230 0.11 22.76 8.60
N LEU A 231 0.04 22.95 7.28
CA LEU A 231 0.66 24.11 6.63
C LEU A 231 -0.01 25.43 6.99
N VAL A 232 -1.31 25.44 7.24
CA VAL A 232 -2.08 26.66 7.55
C VAL A 232 -2.12 26.94 9.05
N ASN A 233 -2.35 25.91 9.85
CA ASN A 233 -2.68 26.05 11.27
C ASN A 233 -1.59 25.48 12.20
N GLY A 234 -0.58 24.79 11.67
CA GLY A 234 0.47 24.15 12.46
C GLY A 234 0.01 22.87 13.19
N GLU A 235 -1.20 22.38 12.91
CA GLU A 235 -1.71 21.17 13.56
C GLU A 235 -1.02 19.91 13.03
N LEU A 236 -0.43 19.13 13.94
CA LEU A 236 0.22 17.87 13.61
C LEU A 236 -0.81 16.80 13.16
N PRO A 237 -0.39 15.81 12.35
CA PRO A 237 -1.24 14.68 12.00
C PRO A 237 -1.78 13.98 13.25
N PRO A 238 -2.99 13.38 13.21
CA PRO A 238 -3.51 12.64 14.34
C PRO A 238 -2.69 11.36 14.59
N ALA A 239 -2.47 11.03 15.86
CA ALA A 239 -1.66 9.89 16.28
C ALA A 239 -2.20 8.53 15.88
N GLN A 240 -3.50 8.40 15.68
CA GLN A 240 -4.13 7.12 15.39
C GLN A 240 -5.22 7.23 14.33
N TRP A 241 -5.16 6.30 13.38
CA TRP A 241 -6.22 6.03 12.42
C TRP A 241 -7.00 4.81 12.90
N ARG A 242 -8.23 5.00 13.34
CA ARG A 242 -9.10 3.91 13.75
C ARG A 242 -10.28 3.80 12.80
N VAL A 243 -10.69 2.58 12.51
CA VAL A 243 -12.00 2.33 11.91
C VAL A 243 -13.04 2.70 12.97
N GLY A 244 -13.94 3.61 12.62
CA GLY A 244 -15.02 4.02 13.53
C GLY A 244 -15.99 2.88 13.76
N VAL A 245 -16.60 2.84 14.94
CA VAL A 245 -17.73 1.96 15.23
C VAL A 245 -18.97 2.52 14.57
N ALA A 246 -19.76 1.69 13.87
CA ALA A 246 -21.06 2.08 13.37
C ALA A 246 -21.92 2.57 14.54
N LYS A 247 -22.49 3.76 14.41
CA LYS A 247 -23.50 4.20 15.38
C LYS A 247 -24.75 3.36 15.15
N ALA A 248 -25.20 2.69 16.21
CA ALA A 248 -26.48 1.97 16.20
C ALA A 248 -27.65 2.94 15.97
#